data_31cae3dcea1e99970e818ace23d8880b
#
_entry.id   31cae3dcea1e99970e818ace23d8880b
#
_cell.length_a   1.000
_cell.length_b   1.000
_cell.length_c   1.000
_cell.angle_alpha   90.00
_cell.angle_beta   90.00
_cell.angle_gamma   90.00
#
_symmetry.space_group_name_H-M   'P 1'
#
loop_
_entity.id
_entity.type
_entity.pdbx_description
1 polymer ?
#
loop_
_entity_poly.entity_id
_entity_poly.type
_entity_poly.pdbx_seq_one_letter_code
_entity_poly.pdbx_strand_id
1 'polypeptide(L)'
;MGAGEEWLPTYQASGMRFLYIGDEAVVDPKEFSLQGGKMKGLRQAVNRVARYGYTVRFLDPAHLNPTDAARMAELMAKSRRGEQERGFSMMLGRLFDRRDTGLLLTLVEGPDGAPVAMCQFVPSPAIGGYSLDLMRRDPGEHPNGLLDFALCSTIDHLKEMGMRGLSLNFAALRSVLEGDKGDGVTQRVERWALRRLSGVLQIETLWRFNAKYEPRWLPRYIVFDSAEQFVPVVVQIMRAESLTEVPVIGRLLTTGVAKRSGPVVPEEVLAAQEHHADGTPSREEAGTAGPRP
;
A
#
# COMPACT_ATOMS: atom_id res chain seq x y z
N MET A 1 4.50 -16.86 4.68
CA MET A 1 5.27 -15.64 4.99
C MET A 1 4.38 -14.71 5.79
N GLY A 2 4.94 -13.96 6.75
CA GLY A 2 4.18 -13.03 7.59
C GLY A 2 3.55 -13.64 8.84
N ALA A 3 4.01 -14.81 9.32
CA ALA A 3 3.53 -15.39 10.55
C ALA A 3 3.84 -14.48 11.75
N GLY A 4 2.86 -14.30 12.65
CA GLY A 4 3.03 -13.58 13.90
C GLY A 4 3.77 -14.42 14.95
N GLU A 5 4.35 -13.76 15.93
CA GLU A 5 5.12 -14.38 17.00
C GLU A 5 4.27 -15.36 17.83
N GLU A 6 3.00 -15.08 17.99
CA GLU A 6 2.04 -15.89 18.74
C GLU A 6 1.83 -17.30 18.17
N TRP A 7 2.13 -17.50 16.89
CA TRP A 7 2.00 -18.80 16.20
C TRP A 7 3.28 -19.64 16.21
N LEU A 8 4.43 -19.08 16.59
CA LEU A 8 5.71 -19.77 16.55
C LEU A 8 5.74 -21.07 17.38
N PRO A 9 5.16 -21.14 18.60
CA PRO A 9 5.12 -22.37 19.35
C PRO A 9 4.38 -23.51 18.62
N THR A 10 3.27 -23.18 17.93
CA THR A 10 2.49 -24.12 17.14
C THR A 10 3.29 -24.67 15.96
N TYR A 11 3.99 -23.79 15.23
CA TYR A 11 4.85 -24.20 14.12
C TYR A 11 6.02 -25.05 14.58
N GLN A 12 6.66 -24.70 15.70
CA GLN A 12 7.75 -25.50 16.29
C GLN A 12 7.27 -26.89 16.73
N ALA A 13 6.09 -26.97 17.36
CA ALA A 13 5.50 -28.27 17.75
C ALA A 13 5.20 -29.15 16.54
N SER A 14 4.96 -28.55 15.36
CA SER A 14 4.78 -29.26 14.09
C SER A 14 6.10 -29.56 13.36
N GLY A 15 7.26 -29.34 13.99
CA GLY A 15 8.58 -29.58 13.40
C GLY A 15 9.05 -28.52 12.40
N MET A 16 8.28 -27.45 12.22
CA MET A 16 8.64 -26.37 11.30
C MET A 16 9.70 -25.44 11.90
N ARG A 17 10.46 -24.82 11.02
CA ARG A 17 11.46 -23.78 11.34
C ARG A 17 10.93 -22.42 10.96
N PHE A 18 11.48 -21.38 11.57
CA PHE A 18 11.11 -20.01 11.25
C PHE A 18 12.34 -19.09 11.22
N LEU A 19 12.22 -18.04 10.45
CA LEU A 19 13.20 -16.96 10.36
C LEU A 19 12.48 -15.63 10.45
N TYR A 20 13.01 -14.71 11.27
CA TYR A 20 12.55 -13.33 11.32
C TYR A 20 12.82 -12.63 9.97
N ILE A 21 11.81 -11.94 9.44
CA ILE A 21 11.90 -11.25 8.14
C ILE A 21 11.67 -9.74 8.24
N GLY A 22 11.21 -9.24 9.37
CA GLY A 22 10.96 -7.83 9.60
C GLY A 22 9.80 -7.56 10.53
N ASP A 23 9.38 -6.31 10.61
CA ASP A 23 8.29 -5.88 11.48
C ASP A 23 7.14 -5.27 10.67
N GLU A 24 5.94 -5.51 11.11
CA GLU A 24 4.74 -4.83 10.63
C GLU A 24 4.47 -3.60 11.50
N ALA A 25 4.24 -2.46 10.85
CA ALA A 25 3.95 -1.20 11.50
C ALA A 25 2.44 -1.07 11.76
N VAL A 26 1.97 -1.19 13.00
CA VAL A 26 0.56 -1.10 13.36
C VAL A 26 0.30 0.12 14.22
N VAL A 27 -0.45 1.08 13.68
CA VAL A 27 -0.90 2.28 14.41
C VAL A 27 -2.19 1.96 15.16
N ASP A 28 -2.30 2.37 16.42
CA ASP A 28 -3.56 2.35 17.16
C ASP A 28 -4.31 3.67 16.92
N PRO A 29 -5.46 3.66 16.20
CA PRO A 29 -6.18 4.90 15.91
C PRO A 29 -6.66 5.64 17.16
N LYS A 30 -6.92 4.93 18.26
CA LYS A 30 -7.41 5.55 19.49
C LYS A 30 -6.31 6.34 20.23
N GLU A 31 -5.09 5.82 20.20
CA GLU A 31 -3.92 6.43 20.83
C GLU A 31 -3.23 7.47 19.94
N PHE A 32 -3.42 7.36 18.63
CA PHE A 32 -2.80 8.27 17.68
C PHE A 32 -3.28 9.71 17.88
N SER A 33 -2.32 10.63 17.90
CA SER A 33 -2.58 12.07 18.03
C SER A 33 -1.50 12.87 17.32
N LEU A 34 -1.90 13.89 16.59
CA LEU A 34 -0.98 14.85 15.99
C LEU A 34 -0.42 15.88 17.01
N GLN A 35 -0.69 15.71 18.31
CA GLN A 35 -0.19 16.59 19.37
C GLN A 35 1.26 16.27 19.76
N GLY A 36 1.91 17.23 20.40
CA GLY A 36 3.28 17.05 20.90
C GLY A 36 4.40 17.42 19.91
N GLY A 37 5.62 17.42 20.43
CA GLY A 37 6.83 17.86 19.68
C GLY A 37 7.24 16.89 18.56
N LYS A 38 7.17 15.60 18.82
CA LYS A 38 7.53 14.56 17.86
C LYS A 38 6.64 14.61 16.60
N MET A 39 5.36 14.93 16.77
CA MET A 39 4.38 15.02 15.69
C MET A 39 4.39 16.34 14.94
N LYS A 40 5.29 17.31 15.31
CA LYS A 40 5.33 18.64 14.69
C LYS A 40 5.45 18.58 13.17
N GLY A 41 6.35 17.76 12.65
CA GLY A 41 6.58 17.63 11.21
C GLY A 41 5.36 17.09 10.47
N LEU A 42 4.76 16.01 10.99
CA LEU A 42 3.57 15.38 10.43
C LEU A 42 2.37 16.33 10.46
N ARG A 43 2.12 16.97 11.61
CA ARG A 43 1.08 17.99 11.77
C ARG A 43 1.24 19.15 10.79
N GLN A 44 2.47 19.65 10.60
CA GLN A 44 2.74 20.72 9.63
C GLN A 44 2.47 20.30 8.19
N ALA A 45 2.79 19.04 7.82
CA ALA A 45 2.51 18.50 6.50
C ALA A 45 1.00 18.39 6.26
N VAL A 46 0.26 17.81 7.19
CA VAL A 46 -1.21 17.68 7.14
C VAL A 46 -1.88 19.07 7.04
N ASN A 47 -1.53 19.98 7.92
CA ASN A 47 -2.12 21.33 7.93
C ASN A 47 -1.77 22.14 6.67
N ARG A 48 -0.61 21.90 6.08
CA ARG A 48 -0.23 22.53 4.80
C ARG A 48 -1.17 22.09 3.69
N VAL A 49 -1.35 20.77 3.51
CA VAL A 49 -2.20 20.22 2.47
C VAL A 49 -3.64 20.71 2.65
N ALA A 50 -4.19 20.64 3.87
CA ALA A 50 -5.52 21.14 4.17
C ALA A 50 -5.70 22.64 3.82
N ARG A 51 -4.72 23.49 4.15
CA ARG A 51 -4.76 24.95 3.84
C ARG A 51 -4.75 25.27 2.35
N TYR A 52 -4.20 24.39 1.52
CA TYR A 52 -4.27 24.52 0.07
C TYR A 52 -5.61 24.05 -0.52
N GLY A 53 -6.60 23.71 0.33
CA GLY A 53 -7.95 23.34 -0.10
C GLY A 53 -8.11 21.90 -0.56
N TYR A 54 -7.16 21.02 -0.23
CA TYR A 54 -7.29 19.58 -0.49
C TYR A 54 -8.29 18.97 0.49
N THR A 55 -9.08 18.03 0.01
CA THR A 55 -10.12 17.32 0.78
C THR A 55 -9.93 15.81 0.71
N VAL A 56 -10.58 15.09 1.63
CA VAL A 56 -10.54 13.63 1.69
C VAL A 56 -11.96 13.08 1.62
N ARG A 57 -12.14 12.02 0.83
CA ARG A 57 -13.36 11.21 0.79
C ARG A 57 -13.01 9.78 1.14
N PHE A 58 -13.91 9.13 1.88
CA PHE A 58 -13.84 7.70 2.17
C PHE A 58 -14.90 6.97 1.36
N LEU A 59 -14.48 5.94 0.64
CA LEU A 59 -15.31 5.26 -0.35
C LEU A 59 -15.20 3.74 -0.15
N ASP A 60 -16.25 3.03 -0.53
CA ASP A 60 -16.23 1.58 -0.70
C ASP A 60 -15.89 1.26 -2.17
N PRO A 61 -14.73 0.63 -2.45
CA PRO A 61 -14.33 0.33 -3.84
C PRO A 61 -15.31 -0.57 -4.59
N ALA A 62 -16.07 -1.42 -3.87
CA ALA A 62 -17.06 -2.30 -4.49
C ALA A 62 -18.30 -1.55 -5.01
N HIS A 63 -18.54 -0.34 -4.52
CA HIS A 63 -19.74 0.46 -4.81
C HIS A 63 -19.43 1.82 -5.44
N LEU A 64 -18.28 1.94 -6.10
CA LEU A 64 -17.94 3.17 -6.82
C LEU A 64 -18.91 3.44 -7.97
N ASN A 65 -19.28 4.71 -8.14
CA ASN A 65 -19.92 5.13 -9.36
C ASN A 65 -18.91 5.13 -10.54
N PRO A 66 -19.38 4.97 -11.79
CA PRO A 66 -18.50 4.87 -12.95
C PRO A 66 -17.56 6.07 -13.12
N THR A 67 -18.02 7.27 -12.80
CA THR A 67 -17.22 8.50 -12.91
C THR A 67 -16.05 8.50 -11.94
N ASP A 68 -16.27 8.20 -10.66
CA ASP A 68 -15.20 8.12 -9.66
C ASP A 68 -14.22 6.98 -10.01
N ALA A 69 -14.72 5.85 -10.47
CA ALA A 69 -13.89 4.72 -10.89
C ALA A 69 -12.97 5.10 -12.08
N ALA A 70 -13.51 5.76 -13.11
CA ALA A 70 -12.73 6.22 -14.26
C ALA A 70 -11.64 7.24 -13.86
N ARG A 71 -11.99 8.23 -13.03
CA ARG A 71 -11.05 9.25 -12.54
C ARG A 71 -9.91 8.65 -11.71
N MET A 72 -10.19 7.64 -10.90
CA MET A 72 -9.18 6.93 -10.13
C MET A 72 -8.31 6.02 -11.01
N ALA A 73 -8.88 5.40 -12.04
CA ALA A 73 -8.11 4.63 -13.01
C ALA A 73 -7.12 5.54 -13.77
N GLU A 74 -7.52 6.76 -14.11
CA GLU A 74 -6.64 7.78 -14.70
C GLU A 74 -5.50 8.17 -13.73
N LEU A 75 -5.79 8.42 -12.46
CA LEU A 75 -4.78 8.67 -11.43
C LEU A 75 -3.78 7.51 -11.33
N MET A 76 -4.27 6.26 -11.36
CA MET A 76 -3.43 5.07 -11.38
C MET A 76 -2.49 5.03 -12.59
N ALA A 77 -3.00 5.33 -13.77
CA ALA A 77 -2.20 5.36 -14.99
C ALA A 77 -1.12 6.45 -14.93
N LYS A 78 -1.47 7.66 -14.50
CA LYS A 78 -0.55 8.79 -14.31
C LYS A 78 0.53 8.49 -13.27
N SER A 79 0.16 7.88 -12.14
CA SER A 79 1.08 7.60 -11.03
C SER A 79 2.22 6.65 -11.41
N ARG A 80 2.01 5.79 -12.40
CA ARG A 80 2.98 4.78 -12.85
C ARG A 80 4.11 5.34 -13.70
N ARG A 81 3.95 6.49 -14.34
CA ARG A 81 4.96 7.10 -15.26
C ARG A 81 5.58 6.11 -16.25
N GLY A 82 4.88 5.05 -16.63
CA GLY A 82 5.41 3.98 -17.48
C GLY A 82 6.29 2.95 -16.74
N GLU A 83 6.52 3.08 -15.43
CA GLU A 83 7.22 2.06 -14.66
C GLU A 83 6.32 0.86 -14.38
N GLN A 84 6.93 -0.34 -14.35
CA GLN A 84 6.23 -1.54 -13.93
C GLN A 84 5.89 -1.43 -12.45
N GLU A 85 4.65 -1.78 -12.11
CA GLU A 85 4.23 -1.85 -10.72
C GLU A 85 4.97 -2.97 -10.02
N ARG A 86 5.70 -2.63 -8.96
CA ARG A 86 6.29 -3.62 -8.06
C ARG A 86 5.16 -4.15 -7.18
N GLY A 87 4.70 -5.36 -7.47
CA GLY A 87 3.74 -6.05 -6.62
C GLY A 87 4.43 -6.57 -5.38
N PHE A 88 3.82 -6.33 -4.21
CA PHE A 88 4.14 -7.13 -3.02
C PHE A 88 3.25 -8.37 -3.04
N SER A 89 3.79 -9.51 -2.61
CA SER A 89 3.05 -10.77 -2.55
C SER A 89 1.81 -10.71 -1.65
N MET A 90 1.74 -9.71 -0.78
CA MET A 90 0.65 -9.48 0.17
C MET A 90 -0.37 -8.43 -0.30
N MET A 91 -0.27 -7.91 -1.52
CA MET A 91 -1.27 -6.99 -2.08
C MET A 91 -2.41 -7.76 -2.74
N LEU A 92 -3.62 -7.21 -2.68
CA LEU A 92 -4.80 -7.77 -3.33
C LEU A 92 -4.60 -7.91 -4.85
N GLY A 93 -3.85 -6.99 -5.45
CA GLY A 93 -3.43 -7.05 -6.85
C GLY A 93 -4.54 -6.72 -7.86
N ARG A 94 -5.71 -6.25 -7.41
CA ARG A 94 -6.81 -5.77 -8.24
C ARG A 94 -7.48 -4.56 -7.59
N LEU A 95 -8.20 -3.77 -8.39
CA LEU A 95 -8.87 -2.56 -7.94
C LEU A 95 -10.31 -2.53 -8.45
N PHE A 96 -11.20 -1.93 -7.65
CA PHE A 96 -12.59 -1.63 -8.02
C PHE A 96 -13.42 -2.85 -8.43
N ASP A 97 -13.06 -4.04 -7.96
CA ASP A 97 -13.84 -5.24 -8.18
C ASP A 97 -15.04 -5.27 -7.21
N ARG A 98 -16.26 -5.37 -7.74
CA ARG A 98 -17.50 -5.42 -6.94
C ARG A 98 -17.57 -6.62 -5.99
N ARG A 99 -16.76 -7.64 -6.21
CA ARG A 99 -16.66 -8.82 -5.33
C ARG A 99 -15.82 -8.57 -4.08
N ASP A 100 -15.01 -7.52 -4.08
CA ASP A 100 -14.13 -7.16 -2.96
C ASP A 100 -14.86 -6.25 -1.98
N THR A 101 -15.76 -6.84 -1.19
CA THR A 101 -16.55 -6.10 -0.20
C THR A 101 -15.76 -5.82 1.07
N GLY A 102 -16.10 -4.71 1.76
CA GLY A 102 -15.50 -4.33 3.03
C GLY A 102 -14.14 -3.66 2.92
N LEU A 103 -13.65 -3.39 1.72
CA LEU A 103 -12.45 -2.56 1.53
C LEU A 103 -12.76 -1.11 1.91
N LEU A 104 -11.71 -0.38 2.28
CA LEU A 104 -11.77 1.06 2.50
C LEU A 104 -10.85 1.75 1.49
N LEU A 105 -11.38 2.75 0.80
CA LEU A 105 -10.62 3.60 -0.10
C LEU A 105 -10.62 5.03 0.44
N THR A 106 -9.43 5.57 0.68
CA THR A 106 -9.23 6.99 0.98
C THR A 106 -8.81 7.70 -0.30
N LEU A 107 -9.61 8.66 -0.73
CA LEU A 107 -9.36 9.49 -1.90
C LEU A 107 -9.05 10.91 -1.47
N VAL A 108 -7.92 11.45 -1.93
CA VAL A 108 -7.58 12.87 -1.77
C VAL A 108 -7.90 13.59 -3.06
N GLU A 109 -8.67 14.66 -2.96
CA GLU A 109 -9.02 15.54 -4.07
C GLU A 109 -8.32 16.89 -3.92
N GLY A 110 -7.84 17.43 -5.03
CA GLY A 110 -7.27 18.78 -5.11
C GLY A 110 -8.34 19.87 -4.99
N PRO A 111 -7.94 21.16 -4.96
CA PRO A 111 -8.86 22.30 -4.87
C PRO A 111 -9.84 22.38 -6.06
N ASP A 112 -9.46 21.80 -7.19
CA ASP A 112 -10.27 21.67 -8.42
C ASP A 112 -11.19 20.43 -8.40
N GLY A 113 -11.18 19.67 -7.30
CA GLY A 113 -11.91 18.41 -7.15
C GLY A 113 -11.30 17.23 -7.91
N ALA A 114 -10.10 17.37 -8.53
CA ALA A 114 -9.44 16.25 -9.20
C ALA A 114 -8.84 15.26 -8.20
N PRO A 115 -8.93 13.94 -8.43
CA PRO A 115 -8.21 12.93 -7.67
C PRO A 115 -6.70 13.11 -7.79
N VAL A 116 -6.00 13.27 -6.66
CA VAL A 116 -4.55 13.50 -6.63
C VAL A 116 -3.77 12.48 -5.81
N ALA A 117 -4.43 11.78 -4.90
CA ALA A 117 -3.85 10.63 -4.21
C ALA A 117 -4.94 9.66 -3.77
N MET A 118 -4.60 8.40 -3.64
CA MET A 118 -5.48 7.38 -3.09
C MET A 118 -4.72 6.35 -2.28
N CYS A 119 -5.38 5.82 -1.25
CA CYS A 119 -4.92 4.69 -0.45
C CYS A 119 -6.03 3.66 -0.36
N GLN A 120 -5.76 2.40 -0.71
CA GLN A 120 -6.68 1.29 -0.52
C GLN A 120 -6.25 0.47 0.69
N PHE A 121 -7.23 0.05 1.46
CA PHE A 121 -7.04 -0.74 2.66
C PHE A 121 -7.93 -1.97 2.63
N VAL A 122 -7.36 -3.10 3.09
CA VAL A 122 -8.07 -4.36 3.23
C VAL A 122 -8.41 -4.63 4.70
N PRO A 123 -9.55 -5.27 5.01
CA PRO A 123 -9.86 -5.65 6.38
C PRO A 123 -8.77 -6.54 6.97
N SER A 124 -8.37 -6.25 8.21
CA SER A 124 -7.41 -7.03 8.97
C SER A 124 -7.98 -7.38 10.34
N PRO A 125 -8.74 -8.50 10.45
CA PRO A 125 -9.39 -8.90 11.69
C PRO A 125 -8.41 -9.13 12.83
N ALA A 126 -7.20 -9.60 12.55
CA ALA A 126 -6.17 -9.88 13.55
C ALA A 126 -5.78 -8.64 14.37
N ILE A 127 -5.82 -7.45 13.78
CA ILE A 127 -5.56 -6.19 14.47
C ILE A 127 -6.85 -5.42 14.79
N GLY A 128 -8.00 -5.97 14.43
CA GLY A 128 -9.31 -5.34 14.60
C GLY A 128 -9.47 -4.05 13.81
N GLY A 129 -9.01 -4.03 12.57
CA GLY A 129 -8.99 -2.85 11.73
C GLY A 129 -8.65 -3.14 10.28
N TYR A 130 -7.74 -2.37 9.71
CA TYR A 130 -7.39 -2.40 8.30
C TYR A 130 -5.89 -2.48 8.08
N SER A 131 -5.48 -3.02 6.93
CA SER A 131 -4.10 -3.03 6.45
C SER A 131 -4.00 -2.27 5.14
N LEU A 132 -3.00 -1.42 5.00
CA LEU A 132 -2.69 -0.70 3.79
C LEU A 132 -2.35 -1.69 2.67
N ASP A 133 -3.07 -1.62 1.56
CA ASP A 133 -2.85 -2.45 0.38
C ASP A 133 -2.09 -1.67 -0.70
N LEU A 134 -2.57 -0.48 -1.01
CA LEU A 134 -2.04 0.32 -2.11
C LEU A 134 -2.02 1.80 -1.75
N MET A 135 -0.94 2.50 -2.14
CA MET A 135 -0.87 3.96 -2.15
C MET A 135 -0.49 4.45 -3.54
N ARG A 136 -1.18 5.47 -4.03
CA ARG A 136 -0.86 6.14 -5.29
C ARG A 136 -1.04 7.65 -5.14
N ARG A 137 -0.22 8.40 -5.86
CA ARG A 137 -0.36 9.85 -5.96
C ARG A 137 -0.09 10.32 -7.38
N ASP A 138 -0.69 11.43 -7.74
CA ASP A 138 -0.33 12.16 -8.95
C ASP A 138 1.14 12.62 -8.87
N PRO A 139 1.93 12.41 -9.94
CA PRO A 139 3.31 12.87 -10.03
C PRO A 139 3.46 14.40 -10.22
N GLY A 140 2.36 15.13 -10.48
CA GLY A 140 2.35 16.58 -10.65
C GLY A 140 2.83 17.36 -9.43
N GLU A 141 2.77 18.69 -9.53
CA GLU A 141 3.15 19.59 -8.44
C GLU A 141 2.04 19.69 -7.39
N HIS A 142 2.30 19.11 -6.23
CA HIS A 142 1.41 19.12 -5.08
C HIS A 142 2.16 19.52 -3.81
N PRO A 143 1.47 20.04 -2.78
CA PRO A 143 2.09 20.30 -1.49
C PRO A 143 2.72 19.03 -0.90
N ASN A 144 3.92 19.16 -0.34
CA ASN A 144 4.56 18.07 0.39
C ASN A 144 3.68 17.60 1.55
N GLY A 145 3.51 16.26 1.68
CA GLY A 145 2.72 15.66 2.74
C GLY A 145 1.35 15.12 2.29
N LEU A 146 1.11 15.01 0.97
CA LEU A 146 -0.16 14.53 0.42
C LEU A 146 -0.55 13.14 0.94
N LEU A 147 0.40 12.19 0.96
CA LEU A 147 0.16 10.85 1.52
C LEU A 147 0.07 10.87 3.06
N ASP A 148 0.82 11.76 3.72
CA ASP A 148 0.69 11.97 5.17
C ASP A 148 -0.72 12.50 5.52
N PHE A 149 -1.27 13.39 4.70
CA PHE A 149 -2.64 13.89 4.83
C PHE A 149 -3.67 12.77 4.65
N ALA A 150 -3.52 11.93 3.61
CA ALA A 150 -4.39 10.78 3.38
C ALA A 150 -4.39 9.81 4.57
N LEU A 151 -3.20 9.42 5.04
CA LEU A 151 -3.06 8.44 6.13
C LEU A 151 -3.55 8.99 7.47
N CYS A 152 -3.24 10.24 7.83
CA CYS A 152 -3.75 10.84 9.05
C CYS A 152 -5.28 10.93 9.04
N SER A 153 -5.87 11.35 7.91
CA SER A 153 -7.34 11.39 7.76
C SER A 153 -7.94 9.98 7.85
N THR A 154 -7.25 8.96 7.32
CA THR A 154 -7.69 7.56 7.47
C THR A 154 -7.65 7.12 8.93
N ILE A 155 -6.59 7.45 9.66
CA ILE A 155 -6.47 7.10 11.08
C ILE A 155 -7.62 7.74 11.89
N ASP A 156 -7.91 9.01 11.64
CA ASP A 156 -9.03 9.72 12.31
C ASP A 156 -10.38 9.06 11.95
N HIS A 157 -10.61 8.72 10.69
CA HIS A 157 -11.82 8.00 10.26
C HIS A 157 -11.94 6.63 10.92
N LEU A 158 -10.88 5.85 10.99
CA LEU A 158 -10.87 4.54 11.67
C LEU A 158 -11.12 4.67 13.18
N LYS A 159 -10.64 5.76 13.79
CA LYS A 159 -10.93 6.09 15.18
C LYS A 159 -12.42 6.32 15.40
N GLU A 160 -13.07 7.08 14.52
CA GLU A 160 -14.53 7.32 14.54
C GLU A 160 -15.32 6.02 14.36
N MET A 161 -14.85 5.11 13.49
CA MET A 161 -15.42 3.77 13.30
C MET A 161 -15.18 2.83 14.50
N GLY A 162 -14.40 3.23 15.51
CA GLY A 162 -14.06 2.41 16.67
C GLY A 162 -13.05 1.30 16.40
N MET A 163 -12.32 1.36 15.29
CA MET A 163 -11.28 0.39 14.93
C MET A 163 -10.08 0.47 15.87
N ARG A 164 -9.32 -0.64 15.99
CA ARG A 164 -8.22 -0.80 16.94
C ARG A 164 -6.85 -0.82 16.28
N GLY A 165 -6.76 -0.96 14.95
CA GLY A 165 -5.49 -1.05 14.27
C GLY A 165 -5.55 -0.58 12.83
N LEU A 166 -4.49 0.11 12.40
CA LEU A 166 -4.15 0.37 11.00
C LEU A 166 -2.74 -0.14 10.74
N SER A 167 -2.61 -1.21 9.97
CA SER A 167 -1.32 -1.66 9.49
C SER A 167 -0.86 -0.79 8.32
N LEU A 168 0.34 -0.22 8.46
CA LEU A 168 1.03 0.51 7.38
C LEU A 168 1.92 -0.42 6.56
N ASN A 169 1.65 -1.72 6.66
CA ASN A 169 2.38 -2.76 5.98
C ASN A 169 3.75 -3.08 6.63
N PHE A 170 4.50 -3.91 5.94
CA PHE A 170 5.66 -4.60 6.44
C PHE A 170 6.97 -3.82 6.12
N ALA A 171 7.78 -3.59 7.16
CA ALA A 171 9.14 -3.05 7.04
C ALA A 171 10.15 -4.20 7.14
N ALA A 172 10.65 -4.66 5.99
CA ALA A 172 11.59 -5.76 5.93
C ALA A 172 12.87 -5.44 6.75
N LEU A 173 13.31 -6.42 7.56
CA LEU A 173 14.63 -6.42 8.22
C LEU A 173 14.95 -5.22 9.14
N ARG A 174 13.91 -4.53 9.62
CA ARG A 174 14.07 -3.34 10.48
C ARG A 174 15.05 -3.58 11.63
N SER A 175 14.84 -4.60 12.47
CA SER A 175 15.67 -4.85 13.64
C SER A 175 17.12 -5.24 13.31
N VAL A 176 17.35 -5.76 12.09
CA VAL A 176 18.71 -6.05 11.59
C VAL A 176 19.44 -4.76 11.20
N LEU A 177 18.71 -3.78 10.66
CA LEU A 177 19.28 -2.50 10.25
C LEU A 177 19.54 -1.58 11.47
N GLU A 178 18.70 -1.63 12.49
CA GLU A 178 18.85 -0.84 13.73
C GLU A 178 19.90 -1.42 14.70
N GLY A 179 20.32 -2.67 14.53
CA GLY A 179 21.34 -3.28 15.38
C GLY A 179 20.83 -3.80 16.73
N ASP A 180 19.52 -3.91 16.92
CA ASP A 180 18.86 -4.28 18.18
C ASP A 180 19.05 -5.75 18.61
N LYS A 181 19.55 -6.61 17.73
CA LYS A 181 19.85 -8.02 18.05
C LYS A 181 21.34 -8.31 17.92
N GLY A 182 21.91 -8.69 19.05
CA GLY A 182 23.34 -8.92 19.37
C GLY A 182 24.28 -9.44 18.27
N ASP A 183 25.57 -9.24 18.46
CA ASP A 183 26.70 -9.40 17.52
C ASP A 183 27.13 -10.86 17.22
N GLY A 184 26.21 -11.74 16.83
CA GLY A 184 26.56 -13.10 16.34
C GLY A 184 27.19 -13.10 14.94
N VAL A 185 28.08 -14.08 14.65
CA VAL A 185 28.76 -14.20 13.35
C VAL A 185 27.75 -14.40 12.21
N THR A 186 26.67 -15.14 12.43
CA THR A 186 25.56 -15.33 11.50
C THR A 186 24.90 -14.01 11.12
N GLN A 187 24.72 -13.10 12.07
CA GLN A 187 24.10 -11.80 11.85
C GLN A 187 25.01 -10.82 11.08
N ARG A 188 26.34 -10.98 11.17
CA ARG A 188 27.28 -10.20 10.32
C ARG A 188 27.20 -10.61 8.85
N VAL A 189 27.04 -11.90 8.59
CA VAL A 189 26.87 -12.42 7.23
C VAL A 189 25.52 -12.02 6.66
N GLU A 190 24.46 -12.08 7.46
CA GLU A 190 23.13 -11.58 7.09
C GLU A 190 23.14 -10.07 6.79
N ARG A 191 23.74 -9.25 7.66
CA ARG A 191 23.92 -7.81 7.41
C ARG A 191 24.72 -7.50 6.15
N TRP A 192 25.76 -8.28 5.88
CA TRP A 192 26.60 -8.10 4.71
C TRP A 192 25.85 -8.45 3.42
N ALA A 193 25.12 -9.56 3.41
CA ALA A 193 24.29 -9.99 2.29
C ALA A 193 23.15 -8.98 2.01
N LEU A 194 22.51 -8.48 3.07
CA LEU A 194 21.44 -7.49 3.02
C LEU A 194 21.89 -6.13 2.50
N ARG A 195 23.07 -5.66 2.91
CA ARG A 195 23.64 -4.38 2.42
C ARG A 195 24.02 -4.42 0.94
N ARG A 196 24.23 -5.59 0.38
CA ARG A 196 24.47 -5.76 -1.07
C ARG A 196 23.23 -5.86 -1.92
N LEU A 197 22.07 -6.14 -1.32
CA LEU A 197 20.80 -6.09 -2.03
C LEU A 197 20.44 -4.61 -2.27
N SER A 198 20.37 -4.19 -3.52
CA SER A 198 20.06 -2.81 -3.94
C SER A 198 18.70 -2.27 -3.45
N GLY A 199 17.90 -3.11 -2.78
CA GLY A 199 16.64 -2.76 -2.11
C GLY A 199 16.79 -2.10 -0.74
N VAL A 200 17.97 -2.10 -0.11
CA VAL A 200 18.15 -1.61 1.28
C VAL A 200 17.76 -0.13 1.43
N LEU A 201 18.06 0.71 0.45
CA LEU A 201 17.68 2.13 0.48
C LEU A 201 16.16 2.35 0.43
N GLN A 202 15.41 1.49 -0.27
CA GLN A 202 13.95 1.56 -0.32
C GLN A 202 13.32 1.07 0.99
N ILE A 203 13.91 0.03 1.61
CA ILE A 203 13.50 -0.52 2.90
C ILE A 203 13.66 0.53 4.00
N GLU A 204 14.80 1.22 4.06
CA GLU A 204 15.06 2.29 5.01
C GLU A 204 14.09 3.47 4.83
N THR A 205 13.81 3.85 3.60
CA THR A 205 12.86 4.92 3.29
C THR A 205 11.44 4.56 3.74
N LEU A 206 11.00 3.33 3.49
CA LEU A 206 9.69 2.84 3.91
C LEU A 206 9.57 2.76 5.44
N TRP A 207 10.59 2.25 6.10
CA TRP A 207 10.62 2.21 7.56
C TRP A 207 10.55 3.61 8.16
N ARG A 208 11.36 4.57 7.68
CA ARG A 208 11.34 5.96 8.13
C ARG A 208 9.99 6.64 7.87
N PHE A 209 9.35 6.30 6.76
CA PHE A 209 8.00 6.78 6.46
C PHE A 209 6.99 6.26 7.49
N ASN A 210 6.99 4.96 7.80
CA ASN A 210 6.08 4.36 8.76
C ASN A 210 6.35 4.85 10.20
N ALA A 211 7.61 5.06 10.58
CA ALA A 211 8.00 5.52 11.91
C ALA A 211 7.41 6.89 12.29
N LYS A 212 7.05 7.74 11.31
CA LYS A 212 6.40 9.03 11.55
C LYS A 212 5.08 8.93 12.32
N TYR A 213 4.39 7.78 12.21
CA TYR A 213 3.08 7.55 12.82
C TYR A 213 3.17 6.90 14.20
N GLU A 214 4.38 6.74 14.75
CA GLU A 214 4.66 6.08 16.05
C GLU A 214 3.96 4.72 16.19
N PRO A 215 4.09 3.79 15.20
CA PRO A 215 3.39 2.52 15.23
C PRO A 215 3.99 1.58 16.29
N ARG A 216 3.19 0.61 16.72
CA ARG A 216 3.71 -0.60 17.33
C ARG A 216 4.34 -1.46 16.26
N TRP A 217 5.54 -1.98 16.50
CA TRP A 217 6.25 -2.86 15.59
C TRP A 217 6.01 -4.30 15.98
N LEU A 218 5.34 -5.06 15.12
CA LEU A 218 5.00 -6.47 15.35
C LEU A 218 5.92 -7.36 14.51
N PRO A 219 6.75 -8.22 15.14
CA PRO A 219 7.67 -9.07 14.40
C PRO A 219 6.93 -10.07 13.50
N ARG A 220 7.46 -10.28 12.30
CA ARG A 220 6.92 -11.19 11.30
C ARG A 220 7.98 -12.19 10.86
N TYR A 221 7.53 -13.40 10.60
CA TYR A 221 8.39 -14.55 10.34
C TYR A 221 7.99 -15.26 9.05
N ILE A 222 8.98 -15.83 8.39
CA ILE A 222 8.77 -16.87 7.39
C ILE A 222 8.88 -18.22 8.09
N VAL A 223 7.96 -19.13 7.78
CA VAL A 223 7.94 -20.49 8.31
C VAL A 223 8.18 -21.46 7.15
N PHE A 224 8.98 -22.50 7.37
CA PHE A 224 9.38 -23.49 6.36
C PHE A 224 9.67 -24.83 7.02
N ASP A 225 9.49 -25.92 6.26
CA ASP A 225 9.55 -27.29 6.80
C ASP A 225 10.99 -27.71 7.12
N SER A 226 11.95 -27.43 6.22
CA SER A 226 13.33 -27.89 6.37
C SER A 226 14.35 -26.84 5.90
N ALA A 227 15.58 -26.95 6.39
CA ALA A 227 16.67 -26.07 5.98
C ALA A 227 16.96 -26.15 4.48
N GLU A 228 16.71 -27.30 3.85
CA GLU A 228 16.90 -27.52 2.41
C GLU A 228 15.90 -26.73 1.58
N GLN A 229 14.69 -26.51 2.09
CA GLN A 229 13.65 -25.74 1.43
C GLN A 229 13.83 -24.22 1.61
N PHE A 230 14.68 -23.79 2.53
CA PHE A 230 14.87 -22.37 2.82
C PHE A 230 15.30 -21.58 1.59
N VAL A 231 16.34 -22.03 0.87
CA VAL A 231 16.83 -21.32 -0.32
C VAL A 231 15.80 -21.27 -1.45
N PRO A 232 15.15 -22.38 -1.84
CA PRO A 232 14.05 -22.34 -2.80
C PRO A 232 12.92 -21.38 -2.41
N VAL A 233 12.51 -21.39 -1.14
CA VAL A 233 11.43 -20.51 -0.63
C VAL A 233 11.84 -19.05 -0.72
N VAL A 234 13.04 -18.69 -0.29
CA VAL A 234 13.55 -17.31 -0.41
C VAL A 234 13.60 -16.86 -1.86
N VAL A 235 14.08 -17.72 -2.77
CA VAL A 235 14.11 -17.41 -4.21
C VAL A 235 12.70 -17.19 -4.76
N GLN A 236 11.72 -18.02 -4.37
CA GLN A 236 10.33 -17.84 -4.79
C GLN A 236 9.71 -16.54 -4.26
N ILE A 237 10.01 -16.19 -3.01
CA ILE A 237 9.57 -14.91 -2.43
C ILE A 237 10.20 -13.74 -3.19
N MET A 238 11.51 -13.75 -3.41
CA MET A 238 12.20 -12.70 -4.17
C MET A 238 11.63 -12.55 -5.59
N ARG A 239 11.25 -13.66 -6.23
CA ARG A 239 10.56 -13.63 -7.53
C ARG A 239 9.17 -13.02 -7.42
N ALA A 240 8.39 -13.42 -6.42
CA ALA A 240 7.04 -12.90 -6.20
C ALA A 240 7.02 -11.40 -5.90
N GLU A 241 8.05 -10.92 -5.18
CA GLU A 241 8.22 -9.51 -4.82
C GLU A 241 8.90 -8.67 -5.93
N SER A 242 9.17 -9.26 -7.11
CA SER A 242 9.92 -8.60 -8.20
C SER A 242 11.28 -8.02 -7.76
N LEU A 243 11.87 -8.56 -6.68
CA LEU A 243 13.20 -8.16 -6.18
C LEU A 243 14.35 -8.73 -7.03
N THR A 244 14.04 -9.54 -8.03
CA THR A 244 15.03 -10.22 -8.90
C THR A 244 15.49 -9.38 -10.08
N GLU A 245 15.13 -8.12 -10.20
CA GLU A 245 15.64 -7.19 -11.21
C GLU A 245 17.07 -6.68 -10.94
N VAL A 246 17.91 -7.51 -10.31
CA VAL A 246 19.34 -7.29 -10.28
C VAL A 246 19.90 -7.71 -11.64
N PRO A 247 20.58 -6.84 -12.42
CA PRO A 247 20.88 -7.04 -13.85
C PRO A 247 21.65 -8.32 -14.21
N VAL A 248 22.30 -8.96 -13.24
CA VAL A 248 23.10 -10.19 -13.45
C VAL A 248 22.37 -11.46 -12.98
N ILE A 249 21.63 -11.40 -11.88
CA ILE A 249 20.96 -12.57 -11.30
C ILE A 249 19.53 -12.71 -11.87
N GLY A 250 18.88 -11.61 -12.22
CA GLY A 250 17.54 -11.60 -12.80
C GLY A 250 17.45 -12.35 -14.13
N ARG A 251 18.45 -12.27 -15.01
CA ARG A 251 18.46 -12.99 -16.29
C ARG A 251 18.50 -14.52 -16.15
N LEU A 252 19.14 -15.03 -15.12
CA LEU A 252 19.21 -16.47 -14.83
C LEU A 252 17.95 -17.02 -14.16
N LEU A 253 17.18 -16.18 -13.46
CA LEU A 253 16.03 -16.58 -12.66
C LEU A 253 14.68 -16.29 -13.35
N THR A 254 14.64 -15.49 -14.41
CA THR A 254 13.39 -15.05 -15.07
C THR A 254 12.89 -15.97 -16.18
N THR A 255 13.63 -17.00 -16.55
CA THR A 255 13.14 -18.00 -17.51
C THR A 255 12.01 -18.82 -16.88
N GLY A 256 10.76 -18.42 -17.15
CA GLY A 256 9.57 -19.22 -16.82
C GLY A 256 8.54 -18.60 -15.91
N VAL A 257 8.69 -17.33 -15.49
CA VAL A 257 7.64 -16.65 -14.70
C VAL A 257 6.87 -15.68 -15.59
N ALA A 258 5.56 -15.90 -15.71
CA ALA A 258 4.68 -14.94 -16.37
C ALA A 258 4.81 -13.56 -15.67
N LYS A 259 5.04 -12.51 -16.45
CA LYS A 259 5.02 -11.12 -15.95
C LYS A 259 3.68 -10.89 -15.23
N ARG A 260 3.72 -10.64 -13.93
CA ARG A 260 2.53 -10.16 -13.22
C ARG A 260 2.24 -8.75 -13.75
N SER A 261 1.14 -8.62 -14.46
CA SER A 261 0.57 -7.30 -14.76
C SER A 261 0.16 -6.64 -13.44
N GLY A 262 0.31 -5.31 -13.35
CA GLY A 262 -0.16 -4.53 -12.19
C GLY A 262 -1.64 -4.76 -11.87
N PRO A 263 -2.22 -4.06 -10.88
CA PRO A 263 -3.61 -4.25 -10.48
C PRO A 263 -4.53 -4.27 -11.68
N VAL A 264 -5.33 -5.33 -11.80
CA VAL A 264 -6.29 -5.47 -12.90
C VAL A 264 -7.46 -4.53 -12.63
N VAL A 265 -7.62 -3.53 -13.49
CA VAL A 265 -8.81 -2.68 -13.50
C VAL A 265 -9.89 -3.39 -14.31
N PRO A 266 -11.11 -3.59 -13.78
CA PRO A 266 -12.20 -4.22 -14.53
C PRO A 266 -12.48 -3.52 -15.85
N GLU A 267 -12.83 -4.29 -16.88
CA GLU A 267 -13.09 -3.79 -18.24
C GLU A 267 -14.20 -2.74 -18.29
N GLU A 268 -15.19 -2.87 -17.42
CA GLU A 268 -16.28 -1.89 -17.25
C GLU A 268 -15.77 -0.49 -16.83
N VAL A 269 -14.67 -0.41 -16.09
CA VAL A 269 -14.03 0.85 -15.67
C VAL A 269 -13.24 1.44 -16.82
N LEU A 270 -12.59 0.61 -17.62
CA LEU A 270 -11.87 1.04 -18.82
C LEU A 270 -12.83 1.56 -19.90
N ALA A 271 -13.97 0.88 -20.10
CA ALA A 271 -15.02 1.33 -21.02
C ALA A 271 -15.61 2.70 -20.62
N ALA A 272 -15.74 2.96 -19.31
CA ALA A 272 -16.17 4.28 -18.82
C ALA A 272 -15.14 5.38 -19.10
N GLN A 273 -13.83 5.05 -19.18
CA GLN A 273 -12.79 5.99 -19.57
C GLN A 273 -12.87 6.39 -21.05
N GLU A 274 -13.12 5.44 -21.95
CA GLU A 274 -13.23 5.70 -23.37
C GLU A 274 -14.41 6.64 -23.69
N HIS A 275 -15.54 6.48 -23.00
CA HIS A 275 -16.68 7.38 -23.17
C HIS A 275 -16.45 8.80 -22.63
N HIS A 276 -15.55 8.97 -21.67
CA HIS A 276 -15.20 10.32 -21.14
C HIS A 276 -14.16 11.03 -21.99
N ALA A 277 -13.28 10.27 -22.68
CA ALA A 277 -12.26 10.83 -23.55
C ALA A 277 -12.84 11.34 -24.90
N ASP A 278 -13.95 10.77 -25.36
CA ASP A 278 -14.57 11.12 -26.65
C ASP A 278 -15.46 12.37 -26.61
N GLY A 279 -15.54 13.12 -25.52
CA GLY A 279 -16.00 14.53 -25.44
C GLY A 279 -17.26 14.89 -26.26
N THR A 280 -18.16 13.96 -26.56
CA THR A 280 -19.38 14.22 -27.32
C THR A 280 -20.52 14.51 -26.34
N PRO A 281 -20.98 15.76 -26.21
CA PRO A 281 -22.18 16.02 -25.42
C PRO A 281 -23.35 15.27 -26.08
N SER A 282 -24.03 14.43 -25.31
CA SER A 282 -25.26 13.78 -25.69
C SER A 282 -26.27 14.83 -26.14
N ARG A 283 -26.58 14.80 -27.44
CA ARG A 283 -27.55 15.62 -28.12
C ARG A 283 -28.94 15.01 -27.87
N GLU A 284 -29.49 15.30 -26.69
CA GLU A 284 -30.89 15.07 -26.38
C GLU A 284 -31.36 16.14 -25.41
N GLU A 285 -31.94 17.16 -25.98
CA GLU A 285 -33.06 17.97 -25.51
C GLU A 285 -33.19 19.23 -26.36
N ALA A 286 -33.59 19.03 -27.60
CA ALA A 286 -34.23 20.10 -28.39
C ALA A 286 -35.61 19.55 -28.85
N GLY A 287 -36.50 19.37 -27.89
CA GLY A 287 -37.91 19.04 -28.09
C GLY A 287 -38.76 20.29 -28.08
N THR A 288 -39.07 20.78 -29.27
CA THR A 288 -40.34 21.36 -29.71
C THR A 288 -41.17 22.17 -28.69
N ALA A 289 -41.05 23.47 -28.74
CA ALA A 289 -42.14 24.39 -28.39
C ALA A 289 -42.87 24.80 -29.69
N GLY A 290 -44.00 24.18 -29.98
CA GLY A 290 -44.90 24.60 -31.01
C GLY A 290 -45.77 25.81 -30.57
N PRO A 291 -46.22 26.70 -31.47
CA PRO A 291 -47.03 27.83 -31.14
C PRO A 291 -48.51 27.41 -30.91
N ARG A 292 -49.13 28.03 -29.94
CA ARG A 292 -50.60 28.04 -29.82
C ARG A 292 -51.12 29.45 -29.95
N PRO A 293 -52.35 29.57 -30.45
CA PRO A 293 -52.93 30.78 -31.01
C PRO A 293 -53.28 31.87 -29.99
#